data_dcb14fd3f6aa671cc1aed351afe41268
#
_entry.id   dcb14fd3f6aa671cc1aed351afe41268
#
_cell.length_a   1.000
_cell.length_b   1.000
_cell.length_c   1.000
_cell.angle_alpha   90.00
_cell.angle_beta   90.00
_cell.angle_gamma   90.00
#
_symmetry.space_group_name_H-M   'P 1'
#
loop_
_entity.id
_entity.type
_entity.pdbx_description
1 polymer ?
#
loop_
_entity_poly.entity_id
_entity_poly.type
_entity_poly.pdbx_seq_one_letter_code
_entity_poly.pdbx_strand_id
1 'polypeptide(L)'
;FTYHDIASAERAQRGDTIIDFATGSPNPADIPDDLLRSVSIEAFESREFDGQPESPIEGFDELRALLAEHMSTRGVQCDVRNVMVLSGSEQGIDLIVRAFINPGDCVLVEQSTFFPALQTFRSADARIIGVPVDEHGMRTDLLDGYCARFRPKLIYTVPTFQNPTGTTLPPERRSELIDVARRYQCLIVEDDAYGDLWYGGESSDAHRPIPLKGMENAGYVMYLSTFSKTVTSGLRTGWVVADPHVINRLAALRRMVDQHTSTSSQRICLELLKEGRIAEHLRGLIKTYRIRRDAAIAALERYAPDEVYWTVPAGGYYIWVSLPDGVRSLDVLESCRSQGVTFMPGSVFDVDEMDDSHIRLNFVRPDAADIDTGIRIIGETIAQM
;
A
#
# COMPACT_ATOMS: atom_id res chain seq x y z
N PHE A 1 3.50 13.88 17.08
CA PHE A 1 4.17 14.04 15.78
C PHE A 1 3.31 13.34 14.72
N THR A 2 2.81 14.09 13.74
CA THR A 2 2.08 13.49 12.61
C THR A 2 3.06 13.24 11.44
N TYR A 3 2.72 12.29 10.55
CA TYR A 3 3.45 12.06 9.29
C TYR A 3 3.70 13.38 8.52
N HIS A 4 2.73 14.30 8.59
CA HIS A 4 2.84 15.60 7.94
C HIS A 4 3.92 16.48 8.60
N ASP A 5 4.11 16.36 9.91
CA ASP A 5 5.15 17.09 10.65
C ASP A 5 6.55 16.57 10.29
N ILE A 6 6.66 15.25 10.06
CA ILE A 6 7.93 14.63 9.62
C ILE A 6 8.26 15.01 8.18
N ALA A 7 7.28 15.02 7.28
CA ALA A 7 7.49 15.26 5.84
C ALA A 7 7.43 16.74 5.42
N SER A 8 6.74 17.61 6.16
CA SER A 8 6.50 19.01 5.79
C SER A 8 7.43 20.01 6.46
N ALA A 9 7.91 19.73 7.66
CA ALA A 9 8.86 20.59 8.36
C ALA A 9 10.20 20.74 7.62
N GLU A 10 10.52 19.82 6.74
CA GLU A 10 11.79 19.71 6.03
C GLU A 10 11.88 20.59 4.78
N ARG A 11 10.75 20.81 4.08
CA ARG A 11 10.72 21.64 2.87
C ARG A 11 10.91 23.12 3.13
N ALA A 12 10.71 23.56 4.37
CA ALA A 12 10.65 24.99 4.69
C ALA A 12 11.96 25.59 5.21
N GLN A 13 12.98 24.79 5.58
CA GLN A 13 14.11 25.32 6.34
C GLN A 13 15.50 25.36 5.68
N ARG A 14 15.77 24.62 4.58
CA ARG A 14 17.08 24.66 3.92
C ARG A 14 16.97 24.44 2.40
N GLY A 15 17.73 25.21 1.62
CA GLY A 15 17.92 25.00 0.19
C GLY A 15 18.84 23.81 -0.16
N ASP A 16 19.01 22.85 0.76
CA ASP A 16 19.85 21.67 0.59
C ASP A 16 19.03 20.49 0.06
N THR A 17 19.62 19.73 -0.83
CA THR A 17 19.02 18.51 -1.40
C THR A 17 18.95 17.45 -0.32
N ILE A 18 17.73 17.08 0.11
CA ILE A 18 17.49 16.01 1.09
C ILE A 18 17.32 14.68 0.37
N ILE A 19 18.05 13.66 0.80
CA ILE A 19 17.86 12.26 0.37
C ILE A 19 16.65 11.70 1.13
N ASP A 20 15.56 11.48 0.41
CA ASP A 20 14.24 11.18 0.98
C ASP A 20 13.91 9.68 0.88
N PHE A 21 14.10 8.93 1.97
CA PHE A 21 13.59 7.56 2.14
C PHE A 21 12.26 7.52 2.93
N ALA A 22 11.69 8.66 3.32
CA ALA A 22 10.49 8.73 4.15
C ALA A 22 9.19 8.70 3.34
N THR A 23 9.11 9.49 2.28
CA THR A 23 7.88 9.72 1.52
C THR A 23 7.38 8.47 0.82
N GLY A 24 6.09 8.13 1.01
CA GLY A 24 5.44 6.94 0.45
C GLY A 24 4.98 7.08 -1.01
N SER A 25 5.56 8.00 -1.78
CA SER A 25 5.28 8.24 -3.20
C SER A 25 6.44 7.81 -4.09
N PRO A 26 6.17 7.49 -5.38
CA PRO A 26 7.25 7.22 -6.34
C PRO A 26 8.13 8.45 -6.56
N ASN A 27 9.31 8.24 -7.16
CA ASN A 27 10.14 9.34 -7.64
C ASN A 27 9.38 10.11 -8.73
N PRO A 28 9.38 11.45 -8.71
CA PRO A 28 8.75 12.25 -9.76
C PRO A 28 9.26 11.94 -11.18
N ALA A 29 10.53 11.55 -11.32
CA ALA A 29 11.10 11.17 -12.61
C ALA A 29 10.54 9.85 -13.19
N ASP A 30 9.89 9.01 -12.36
CA ASP A 30 9.27 7.76 -12.78
C ASP A 30 7.80 7.94 -13.21
N ILE A 31 7.24 9.14 -13.06
CA ILE A 31 5.88 9.45 -13.51
C ILE A 31 5.89 9.47 -15.04
N PRO A 32 4.99 8.71 -15.71
CA PRO A 32 4.99 8.61 -17.16
C PRO A 32 4.34 9.83 -17.83
N ASP A 33 4.98 10.99 -17.77
CA ASP A 33 4.42 12.27 -18.20
C ASP A 33 3.95 12.27 -19.66
N ASP A 34 4.71 11.66 -20.59
CA ASP A 34 4.34 11.58 -22.00
C ASP A 34 3.11 10.67 -22.21
N LEU A 35 3.04 9.53 -21.51
CA LEU A 35 1.87 8.66 -21.52
C LEU A 35 0.65 9.39 -20.92
N LEU A 36 0.81 10.03 -19.76
CA LEU A 36 -0.27 10.77 -19.13
C LEU A 36 -0.78 11.92 -20.01
N ARG A 37 0.10 12.61 -20.71
CA ARG A 37 -0.27 13.66 -21.67
C ARG A 37 -1.08 13.08 -22.83
N SER A 38 -0.61 12.00 -23.46
CA SER A 38 -1.30 11.34 -24.58
C SER A 38 -2.69 10.88 -24.17
N VAL A 39 -2.81 10.07 -23.10
CA VAL A 39 -4.10 9.54 -22.64
C VAL A 39 -5.06 10.64 -22.14
N SER A 40 -4.53 11.76 -21.63
CA SER A 40 -5.35 12.90 -21.25
C SER A 40 -5.97 13.58 -22.47
N ILE A 41 -5.21 13.77 -23.55
CA ILE A 41 -5.74 14.33 -24.81
C ILE A 41 -6.84 13.41 -25.33
N GLU A 42 -6.56 12.11 -25.46
CA GLU A 42 -7.52 11.12 -25.95
C GLU A 42 -8.80 11.09 -25.08
N ALA A 43 -8.65 11.14 -23.74
CA ALA A 43 -9.76 11.14 -22.80
C ALA A 43 -10.72 12.33 -22.99
N PHE A 44 -10.24 13.49 -23.45
CA PHE A 44 -11.07 14.68 -23.67
C PHE A 44 -11.47 14.90 -25.11
N GLU A 45 -10.81 14.26 -26.08
CA GLU A 45 -11.23 14.25 -27.49
C GLU A 45 -12.29 13.17 -27.78
N SER A 46 -12.41 12.17 -26.92
CA SER A 46 -13.42 11.11 -27.06
C SER A 46 -14.83 11.66 -26.89
N ARG A 47 -15.68 11.46 -27.91
CA ARG A 47 -17.10 11.83 -27.88
C ARG A 47 -17.97 10.87 -27.05
N GLU A 48 -17.39 9.78 -26.58
CA GLU A 48 -18.08 8.75 -25.79
C GLU A 48 -18.71 9.30 -24.52
N PHE A 49 -18.15 10.39 -24.01
CA PHE A 49 -18.61 11.09 -22.79
C PHE A 49 -19.31 12.45 -23.07
N ASP A 50 -19.60 12.76 -24.34
CA ASP A 50 -20.32 13.97 -24.69
C ASP A 50 -21.72 13.97 -24.05
N GLY A 51 -22.00 15.01 -23.25
CA GLY A 51 -23.27 15.13 -22.57
C GLY A 51 -23.44 14.29 -21.29
N GLN A 52 -22.40 13.56 -20.84
CA GLN A 52 -22.38 12.86 -19.55
C GLN A 52 -21.52 13.62 -18.53
N PRO A 53 -22.05 14.66 -17.89
CA PRO A 53 -21.30 15.47 -16.91
C PRO A 53 -21.01 14.71 -15.62
N GLU A 54 -21.84 13.71 -15.27
CA GLU A 54 -21.77 12.95 -14.04
C GLU A 54 -21.47 11.46 -14.31
N SER A 55 -20.78 10.82 -13.38
CA SER A 55 -20.56 9.37 -13.37
C SER A 55 -21.61 8.68 -12.50
N PRO A 56 -21.92 7.40 -12.75
CA PRO A 56 -22.52 6.55 -11.74
C PRO A 56 -21.70 6.59 -10.44
N ILE A 57 -22.34 6.37 -9.31
CA ILE A 57 -21.67 6.40 -7.99
C ILE A 57 -20.52 5.39 -7.92
N GLU A 58 -20.72 4.23 -8.53
CA GLU A 58 -19.75 3.15 -8.61
C GLU A 58 -18.60 3.45 -9.59
N GLY A 59 -18.72 4.45 -10.44
CA GLY A 59 -17.81 4.78 -11.52
C GLY A 59 -18.33 4.34 -12.90
N PHE A 60 -17.67 4.81 -13.96
CA PHE A 60 -18.02 4.45 -15.35
C PHE A 60 -17.96 2.95 -15.57
N ASP A 61 -18.97 2.37 -16.22
CA ASP A 61 -19.09 0.93 -16.44
C ASP A 61 -17.92 0.40 -17.27
N GLU A 62 -17.45 1.15 -18.26
CA GLU A 62 -16.31 0.78 -19.09
C GLU A 62 -15.02 0.70 -18.28
N LEU A 63 -14.79 1.66 -17.38
CA LEU A 63 -13.62 1.63 -16.49
C LEU A 63 -13.70 0.43 -15.52
N ARG A 64 -14.87 0.20 -14.94
CA ARG A 64 -15.10 -0.94 -14.04
C ARG A 64 -14.91 -2.28 -14.74
N ALA A 65 -15.32 -2.39 -16.03
CA ALA A 65 -15.09 -3.59 -16.83
C ALA A 65 -13.60 -3.82 -17.08
N LEU A 66 -12.83 -2.80 -17.47
CA LEU A 66 -11.37 -2.92 -17.65
C LEU A 66 -10.63 -3.21 -16.33
N LEU A 67 -11.11 -2.66 -15.22
CA LEU A 67 -10.56 -3.01 -13.89
C LEU A 67 -10.85 -4.48 -13.54
N ALA A 68 -12.04 -5.00 -13.87
CA ALA A 68 -12.35 -6.42 -13.68
C ALA A 68 -11.46 -7.31 -14.57
N GLU A 69 -11.20 -6.91 -15.82
CA GLU A 69 -10.25 -7.58 -16.69
C GLU A 69 -8.82 -7.55 -16.13
N HIS A 70 -8.36 -6.39 -15.67
CA HIS A 70 -7.08 -6.26 -14.98
C HIS A 70 -6.99 -7.21 -13.77
N MET A 71 -8.02 -7.26 -12.93
CA MET A 71 -8.08 -8.18 -11.79
C MET A 71 -8.05 -9.65 -12.19
N SER A 72 -8.58 -10.00 -13.35
CA SER A 72 -8.49 -11.37 -13.86
C SER A 72 -7.05 -11.80 -14.15
N THR A 73 -6.19 -10.86 -14.59
CA THR A 73 -4.74 -11.11 -14.76
C THR A 73 -4.02 -11.36 -13.44
N ARG A 74 -4.63 -10.96 -12.31
CA ARG A 74 -4.17 -11.19 -10.95
C ARG A 74 -4.77 -12.46 -10.31
N GLY A 75 -5.58 -13.22 -11.05
CA GLY A 75 -6.26 -14.41 -10.58
C GLY A 75 -7.56 -14.14 -9.81
N VAL A 76 -8.06 -12.91 -9.81
CA VAL A 76 -9.33 -12.54 -9.18
C VAL A 76 -10.47 -12.61 -10.20
N GLN A 77 -11.42 -13.50 -9.98
CA GLN A 77 -12.59 -13.58 -10.83
C GLN A 77 -13.68 -12.62 -10.35
N CYS A 78 -13.97 -11.60 -11.15
CA CYS A 78 -14.99 -10.60 -10.87
C CYS A 78 -15.55 -10.03 -12.17
N ASP A 79 -16.70 -9.37 -12.08
CA ASP A 79 -17.29 -8.61 -13.15
C ASP A 79 -17.58 -7.15 -12.72
N VAL A 80 -18.17 -6.35 -13.60
CA VAL A 80 -18.48 -4.95 -13.36
C VAL A 80 -19.28 -4.71 -12.07
N ARG A 81 -20.12 -5.66 -11.65
CA ARG A 81 -20.94 -5.55 -10.43
C ARG A 81 -20.12 -5.68 -9.14
N ASN A 82 -18.94 -6.26 -9.24
CA ASN A 82 -18.02 -6.42 -8.11
C ASN A 82 -17.09 -5.23 -7.90
N VAL A 83 -17.01 -4.30 -8.86
CA VAL A 83 -16.03 -3.21 -8.87
C VAL A 83 -16.69 -1.88 -8.59
N MET A 84 -16.06 -1.07 -7.73
CA MET A 84 -16.40 0.34 -7.52
C MET A 84 -15.13 1.18 -7.57
N VAL A 85 -15.15 2.24 -8.38
CA VAL A 85 -14.06 3.21 -8.49
C VAL A 85 -14.07 4.16 -7.30
N LEU A 86 -12.91 4.44 -6.74
CA LEU A 86 -12.71 5.23 -5.52
C LEU A 86 -11.81 6.43 -5.78
N SER A 87 -11.90 7.45 -4.94
CA SER A 87 -10.98 8.60 -4.92
C SER A 87 -9.68 8.27 -4.15
N GLY A 88 -9.07 7.13 -4.51
CA GLY A 88 -7.93 6.47 -3.85
C GLY A 88 -8.39 5.36 -2.90
N SER A 89 -7.48 4.41 -2.58
CA SER A 89 -7.79 3.27 -1.69
C SER A 89 -8.12 3.70 -0.25
N GLU A 90 -7.57 4.81 0.24
CA GLU A 90 -7.91 5.36 1.56
C GLU A 90 -9.40 5.71 1.70
N GLN A 91 -10.05 6.22 0.65
CA GLN A 91 -11.50 6.38 0.65
C GLN A 91 -12.22 5.04 0.79
N GLY A 92 -11.66 3.98 0.20
CA GLY A 92 -12.22 2.62 0.36
C GLY A 92 -12.17 2.16 1.81
N ILE A 93 -11.06 2.41 2.51
CA ILE A 93 -10.94 2.10 3.94
C ILE A 93 -11.99 2.88 4.74
N ASP A 94 -12.12 4.20 4.51
CA ASP A 94 -13.11 5.05 5.22
C ASP A 94 -14.55 4.57 4.97
N LEU A 95 -14.92 4.28 3.73
CA LEU A 95 -16.26 3.77 3.41
C LEU A 95 -16.54 2.40 4.04
N ILE A 96 -15.56 1.50 4.06
CA ILE A 96 -15.68 0.18 4.70
C ILE A 96 -15.86 0.35 6.21
N VAL A 97 -15.07 1.22 6.84
CA VAL A 97 -15.18 1.50 8.27
C VAL A 97 -16.59 2.03 8.58
N ARG A 98 -17.08 3.02 7.85
CA ARG A 98 -18.45 3.56 8.02
C ARG A 98 -19.54 2.51 7.77
N ALA A 99 -19.29 1.54 6.89
CA ALA A 99 -20.26 0.49 6.55
C ALA A 99 -20.37 -0.60 7.62
N PHE A 100 -19.24 -0.99 8.25
CA PHE A 100 -19.16 -2.23 9.01
C PHE A 100 -18.69 -2.08 10.46
N ILE A 101 -18.16 -0.92 10.85
CA ILE A 101 -17.60 -0.68 12.19
C ILE A 101 -18.47 0.29 12.97
N ASN A 102 -18.82 -0.08 14.17
CA ASN A 102 -19.43 0.81 15.17
C ASN A 102 -18.40 1.12 16.26
N PRO A 103 -18.56 2.22 17.02
CA PRO A 103 -17.70 2.52 18.17
C PRO A 103 -17.58 1.32 19.11
N GLY A 104 -16.33 0.95 19.43
CA GLY A 104 -16.01 -0.20 20.28
C GLY A 104 -15.92 -1.56 19.57
N ASP A 105 -16.32 -1.66 18.30
CA ASP A 105 -16.10 -2.90 17.52
C ASP A 105 -14.60 -3.17 17.35
N CYS A 106 -14.21 -4.45 17.41
CA CYS A 106 -12.82 -4.86 17.28
C CYS A 106 -12.39 -5.00 15.81
N VAL A 107 -11.22 -4.46 15.49
CA VAL A 107 -10.51 -4.64 14.22
C VAL A 107 -9.15 -5.26 14.53
N LEU A 108 -8.83 -6.40 13.91
CA LEU A 108 -7.47 -6.95 13.92
C LEU A 108 -6.68 -6.34 12.76
N VAL A 109 -5.42 -6.01 13.01
CA VAL A 109 -4.47 -5.51 12.02
C VAL A 109 -3.11 -6.17 12.25
N GLU A 110 -2.18 -6.07 11.31
CA GLU A 110 -0.77 -6.37 11.58
C GLU A 110 -0.23 -5.43 12.66
N GLN A 111 0.64 -5.90 13.57
CA GLN A 111 1.20 -5.07 14.66
C GLN A 111 1.86 -3.80 14.11
N SER A 112 2.61 -3.93 13.01
CA SER A 112 3.12 -2.81 12.23
C SER A 112 2.40 -2.80 10.89
N THR A 113 1.64 -1.74 10.59
CA THR A 113 0.80 -1.67 9.40
C THR A 113 0.68 -0.25 8.83
N PHE A 114 -0.08 -0.09 7.77
CA PHE A 114 -0.30 1.20 7.10
C PHE A 114 -0.98 2.21 8.04
N PHE A 115 -0.24 3.22 8.49
CA PHE A 115 -0.68 4.15 9.54
C PHE A 115 -1.96 4.95 9.19
N PRO A 116 -2.26 5.34 7.92
CA PRO A 116 -3.53 6.00 7.62
C PRO A 116 -4.75 5.10 7.87
N ALA A 117 -4.61 3.78 7.71
CA ALA A 117 -5.67 2.85 8.10
C ALA A 117 -5.88 2.85 9.62
N LEU A 118 -4.80 2.86 10.42
CA LEU A 118 -4.89 3.00 11.88
C LEU A 118 -5.63 4.27 12.28
N GLN A 119 -5.30 5.39 11.64
CA GLN A 119 -5.98 6.68 11.90
C GLN A 119 -7.47 6.61 11.55
N THR A 120 -7.81 5.97 10.44
CA THR A 120 -9.22 5.79 10.03
C THR A 120 -9.98 4.92 11.04
N PHE A 121 -9.41 3.81 11.51
CA PHE A 121 -10.03 2.98 12.56
C PHE A 121 -10.16 3.73 13.90
N ARG A 122 -9.12 4.49 14.30
CA ARG A 122 -9.17 5.33 15.52
C ARG A 122 -10.26 6.39 15.41
N SER A 123 -10.45 7.02 14.25
CA SER A 123 -11.48 8.04 14.04
C SER A 123 -12.92 7.52 14.17
N ALA A 124 -13.10 6.22 14.03
CA ALA A 124 -14.37 5.53 14.22
C ALA A 124 -14.54 4.94 15.63
N ASP A 125 -13.66 5.28 16.57
CA ASP A 125 -13.61 4.69 17.91
C ASP A 125 -13.55 3.15 17.91
N ALA A 126 -12.94 2.56 16.88
CA ALA A 126 -12.73 1.11 16.81
C ALA A 126 -11.66 0.67 17.83
N ARG A 127 -11.86 -0.52 18.39
CA ARG A 127 -10.83 -1.17 19.20
C ARG A 127 -9.85 -1.89 18.28
N ILE A 128 -8.68 -1.31 18.09
CA ILE A 128 -7.62 -1.87 17.24
C ILE A 128 -6.78 -2.85 18.06
N ILE A 129 -6.52 -4.04 17.52
CA ILE A 129 -5.68 -5.07 18.14
C ILE A 129 -4.63 -5.50 17.11
N GLY A 130 -3.36 -5.31 17.45
CA GLY A 130 -2.22 -5.74 16.63
C GLY A 130 -2.03 -7.26 16.72
N VAL A 131 -1.88 -7.91 15.57
CA VAL A 131 -1.44 -9.31 15.46
C VAL A 131 0.06 -9.29 15.16
N PRO A 132 0.89 -10.04 15.91
CA PRO A 132 2.32 -10.08 15.68
C PRO A 132 2.67 -10.42 14.22
N VAL A 133 3.78 -9.85 13.75
CA VAL A 133 4.35 -10.11 12.42
C VAL A 133 5.73 -10.74 12.57
N ASP A 134 6.13 -11.51 11.57
CA ASP A 134 7.49 -12.05 11.43
C ASP A 134 8.01 -11.81 9.99
N GLU A 135 9.10 -12.46 9.60
CA GLU A 135 9.71 -12.36 8.27
C GLU A 135 8.78 -12.82 7.13
N HIS A 136 7.66 -13.50 7.45
CA HIS A 136 6.63 -13.94 6.51
C HIS A 136 5.32 -13.14 6.64
N GLY A 137 5.31 -12.04 7.38
CA GLY A 137 4.14 -11.18 7.61
C GLY A 137 3.32 -11.61 8.82
N MET A 138 2.00 -11.41 8.76
CA MET A 138 1.09 -11.69 9.89
C MET A 138 1.21 -13.13 10.38
N ARG A 139 1.33 -13.32 11.69
CA ARG A 139 1.30 -14.61 12.39
C ARG A 139 -0.12 -15.19 12.39
N THR A 140 -0.49 -15.85 11.29
CA THR A 140 -1.84 -16.42 11.09
C THR A 140 -2.16 -17.57 12.03
N ASP A 141 -1.13 -18.27 12.51
CA ASP A 141 -1.25 -19.31 13.53
C ASP A 141 -1.82 -18.80 14.87
N LEU A 142 -1.72 -17.50 15.15
CA LEU A 142 -2.28 -16.87 16.35
C LEU A 142 -3.73 -16.42 16.17
N LEU A 143 -4.21 -16.25 14.92
CA LEU A 143 -5.50 -15.63 14.62
C LEU A 143 -6.70 -16.34 15.26
N ASP A 144 -6.69 -17.67 15.35
CA ASP A 144 -7.78 -18.41 15.99
C ASP A 144 -8.00 -17.96 17.44
N GLY A 145 -6.89 -17.84 18.22
CA GLY A 145 -6.93 -17.35 19.60
C GLY A 145 -7.38 -15.87 19.69
N TYR A 146 -6.89 -15.02 18.77
CA TYR A 146 -7.29 -13.61 18.72
C TYR A 146 -8.78 -13.47 18.37
N CYS A 147 -9.28 -14.19 17.38
CA CYS A 147 -10.69 -14.15 16.97
C CYS A 147 -11.62 -14.70 18.07
N ALA A 148 -11.24 -15.78 18.74
CA ALA A 148 -12.00 -16.33 19.86
C ALA A 148 -12.10 -15.35 21.04
N ARG A 149 -11.00 -14.64 21.34
CA ARG A 149 -10.90 -13.69 22.47
C ARG A 149 -11.59 -12.37 22.18
N PHE A 150 -11.32 -11.78 21.00
CA PHE A 150 -11.68 -10.39 20.70
C PHE A 150 -12.91 -10.26 19.81
N ARG A 151 -13.34 -11.33 19.12
CA ARG A 151 -14.50 -11.37 18.21
C ARG A 151 -14.50 -10.20 17.22
N PRO A 152 -13.44 -10.07 16.40
CA PRO A 152 -13.31 -8.95 15.50
C PRO A 152 -14.42 -8.91 14.45
N LYS A 153 -14.82 -7.71 14.05
CA LYS A 153 -15.69 -7.49 12.90
C LYS A 153 -14.92 -7.54 11.59
N LEU A 154 -13.63 -7.13 11.64
CA LEU A 154 -12.79 -6.91 10.48
C LEU A 154 -11.36 -7.32 10.80
N ILE A 155 -10.68 -7.90 9.81
CA ILE A 155 -9.23 -8.05 9.74
C ILE A 155 -8.75 -7.18 8.58
N TYR A 156 -7.90 -6.20 8.86
CA TYR A 156 -7.22 -5.40 7.83
C TYR A 156 -5.79 -5.91 7.68
N THR A 157 -5.36 -6.13 6.44
CA THR A 157 -4.01 -6.62 6.14
C THR A 157 -3.50 -6.09 4.81
N VAL A 158 -2.17 -5.90 4.72
CA VAL A 158 -1.42 -5.62 3.49
C VAL A 158 -0.59 -6.87 3.14
N PRO A 159 -1.20 -7.93 2.59
CA PRO A 159 -0.56 -9.25 2.51
C PRO A 159 0.50 -9.37 1.42
N THR A 160 0.65 -8.36 0.56
CA THR A 160 1.56 -8.38 -0.57
C THR A 160 2.44 -7.14 -0.55
N PHE A 161 3.75 -7.31 -0.41
CA PHE A 161 4.75 -6.23 -0.31
C PHE A 161 4.36 -5.21 0.76
N GLN A 162 4.16 -5.70 1.95
CA GLN A 162 3.56 -5.02 3.10
C GLN A 162 4.20 -3.65 3.38
N ASN A 163 3.39 -2.69 3.72
CA ASN A 163 3.82 -1.40 4.26
C ASN A 163 3.60 -1.39 5.79
N PRO A 164 4.68 -1.37 6.60
CA PRO A 164 6.05 -0.94 6.29
C PRO A 164 7.07 -2.04 6.00
N THR A 165 6.78 -3.31 6.25
CA THR A 165 7.78 -4.37 6.40
C THR A 165 8.36 -4.89 5.07
N GLY A 166 7.72 -4.65 3.94
CA GLY A 166 8.11 -5.22 2.64
C GLY A 166 7.88 -6.73 2.52
N THR A 167 7.36 -7.39 3.56
CA THR A 167 7.09 -8.82 3.58
C THR A 167 5.93 -9.21 2.66
N THR A 168 5.85 -10.49 2.32
CA THR A 168 4.74 -11.03 1.53
C THR A 168 4.21 -12.28 2.21
N LEU A 169 2.92 -12.28 2.53
CA LEU A 169 2.26 -13.39 3.17
C LEU A 169 2.26 -14.61 2.24
N PRO A 170 2.84 -15.77 2.65
CA PRO A 170 2.90 -16.95 1.81
C PRO A 170 1.52 -17.60 1.61
N PRO A 171 1.36 -18.44 0.56
CA PRO A 171 0.07 -19.03 0.20
C PRO A 171 -0.62 -19.79 1.34
N GLU A 172 0.15 -20.50 2.16
CA GLU A 172 -0.36 -21.28 3.30
C GLU A 172 -1.02 -20.35 4.33
N ARG A 173 -0.34 -19.25 4.71
CA ARG A 173 -0.87 -18.25 5.63
C ARG A 173 -2.07 -17.49 5.05
N ARG A 174 -2.10 -17.29 3.73
CA ARG A 174 -3.28 -16.71 3.06
C ARG A 174 -4.50 -17.61 3.22
N SER A 175 -4.32 -18.91 3.03
CA SER A 175 -5.39 -19.90 3.23
C SER A 175 -5.85 -19.94 4.67
N GLU A 176 -4.93 -19.97 5.64
CA GLU A 176 -5.24 -19.95 7.08
C GLU A 176 -6.04 -18.71 7.47
N LEU A 177 -5.64 -17.51 6.99
CA LEU A 177 -6.34 -16.26 7.24
C LEU A 177 -7.79 -16.30 6.73
N ILE A 178 -8.00 -16.80 5.51
CA ILE A 178 -9.34 -16.96 4.93
C ILE A 178 -10.17 -17.95 5.74
N ASP A 179 -9.60 -19.08 6.14
CA ASP A 179 -10.31 -20.12 6.91
C ASP A 179 -10.72 -19.64 8.29
N VAL A 180 -9.84 -18.87 8.96
CA VAL A 180 -10.17 -18.24 10.26
C VAL A 180 -11.29 -17.22 10.07
N ALA A 181 -11.19 -16.34 9.06
CA ALA A 181 -12.21 -15.33 8.79
C ALA A 181 -13.59 -15.96 8.54
N ARG A 182 -13.65 -17.07 7.77
CA ARG A 182 -14.89 -17.84 7.56
C ARG A 182 -15.43 -18.46 8.86
N ARG A 183 -14.56 -19.07 9.66
CA ARG A 183 -14.95 -19.71 10.93
C ARG A 183 -15.57 -18.73 11.91
N TYR A 184 -15.01 -17.53 11.99
CA TYR A 184 -15.46 -16.49 12.92
C TYR A 184 -16.41 -15.48 12.30
N GLN A 185 -16.80 -15.66 11.02
CA GLN A 185 -17.69 -14.74 10.29
C GLN A 185 -17.15 -13.29 10.29
N CYS A 186 -15.85 -13.15 10.14
CA CYS A 186 -15.13 -11.89 10.14
C CYS A 186 -14.79 -11.47 8.70
N LEU A 187 -14.95 -10.19 8.35
CA LEU A 187 -14.57 -9.70 7.04
C LEU A 187 -13.06 -9.43 6.97
N ILE A 188 -12.47 -9.57 5.79
CA ILE A 188 -11.08 -9.19 5.50
C ILE A 188 -11.08 -7.99 4.58
N VAL A 189 -10.31 -6.97 4.92
CA VAL A 189 -9.88 -5.90 3.99
C VAL A 189 -8.46 -6.20 3.57
N GLU A 190 -8.31 -6.59 2.32
CA GLU A 190 -7.02 -6.77 1.65
C GLU A 190 -6.63 -5.45 0.97
N ASP A 191 -5.63 -4.74 1.50
CA ASP A 191 -5.06 -3.55 0.88
C ASP A 191 -3.86 -3.96 0.01
N ASP A 192 -4.03 -3.94 -1.30
CA ASP A 192 -3.04 -4.39 -2.29
C ASP A 192 -2.60 -3.23 -3.19
N ALA A 193 -2.06 -2.19 -2.59
CA ALA A 193 -1.57 -1.02 -3.31
C ALA A 193 -0.32 -1.30 -4.17
N TYR A 194 0.43 -2.37 -3.86
CA TYR A 194 1.74 -2.68 -4.46
C TYR A 194 1.76 -3.94 -5.31
N GLY A 195 0.70 -4.72 -5.36
CA GLY A 195 0.71 -6.05 -5.96
C GLY A 195 1.06 -6.10 -7.45
N ASP A 196 0.95 -5.00 -8.18
CA ASP A 196 1.43 -4.91 -9.56
C ASP A 196 2.95 -4.72 -9.67
N LEU A 197 3.63 -4.39 -8.58
CA LEU A 197 5.07 -4.10 -8.52
C LEU A 197 5.87 -5.32 -8.05
N TRP A 198 5.66 -6.46 -8.70
CA TRP A 198 6.42 -7.68 -8.43
C TRP A 198 7.71 -7.72 -9.25
N TYR A 199 8.85 -7.84 -8.59
CA TYR A 199 10.18 -7.80 -9.19
C TYR A 199 10.68 -9.16 -9.71
N GLY A 200 9.84 -10.20 -9.61
CA GLY A 200 10.27 -11.58 -9.83
C GLY A 200 10.85 -12.19 -8.56
N GLY A 201 10.78 -13.50 -8.46
CA GLY A 201 11.45 -14.25 -7.40
C GLY A 201 12.88 -14.61 -7.77
N GLU A 202 13.69 -14.98 -6.78
CA GLU A 202 15.05 -15.48 -6.99
C GLU A 202 15.06 -16.89 -7.61
N SER A 203 13.98 -17.65 -7.40
CA SER A 203 13.78 -19.00 -7.95
C SER A 203 13.04 -18.96 -9.27
N SER A 204 13.36 -19.91 -10.18
CA SER A 204 12.59 -20.16 -11.41
C SER A 204 11.12 -20.53 -11.15
N ASP A 205 10.83 -21.01 -9.95
CA ASP A 205 9.49 -21.44 -9.51
C ASP A 205 8.72 -20.33 -8.76
N ALA A 206 9.32 -19.15 -8.62
CA ALA A 206 8.65 -18.04 -7.98
C ALA A 206 7.51 -17.52 -8.86
N HIS A 207 6.32 -17.47 -8.28
CA HIS A 207 5.13 -16.94 -8.93
C HIS A 207 4.69 -15.64 -8.26
N ARG A 208 4.10 -14.75 -9.05
CA ARG A 208 3.48 -13.53 -8.53
C ARG A 208 2.41 -13.91 -7.51
N PRO A 209 2.39 -13.28 -6.32
CA PRO A 209 1.39 -13.58 -5.29
C PRO A 209 -0.03 -13.39 -5.80
N ILE A 210 -0.88 -14.40 -5.61
CA ILE A 210 -2.31 -14.29 -5.88
C ILE A 210 -2.96 -13.55 -4.71
N PRO A 211 -3.77 -12.50 -4.93
CA PRO A 211 -4.50 -11.82 -3.86
C PRO A 211 -5.39 -12.78 -3.06
N LEU A 212 -5.64 -12.47 -1.79
CA LEU A 212 -6.63 -13.19 -0.96
C LEU A 212 -7.99 -13.25 -1.66
N LYS A 213 -8.38 -12.16 -2.33
CA LYS A 213 -9.61 -12.07 -3.13
C LYS A 213 -9.66 -13.08 -4.26
N GLY A 214 -8.51 -13.46 -4.83
CA GLY A 214 -8.42 -14.50 -5.86
C GLY A 214 -8.54 -15.93 -5.30
N MET A 215 -8.34 -16.11 -4.01
CA MET A 215 -8.41 -17.40 -3.31
C MET A 215 -9.77 -17.62 -2.62
N GLU A 216 -10.67 -16.61 -2.64
CA GLU A 216 -11.89 -16.60 -1.83
C GLU A 216 -13.11 -16.14 -2.65
N ASN A 217 -14.18 -16.95 -2.65
CA ASN A 217 -15.41 -16.75 -3.44
C ASN A 217 -16.68 -16.58 -2.57
N ALA A 218 -16.59 -16.72 -1.25
CA ALA A 218 -17.76 -16.68 -0.36
C ALA A 218 -18.10 -15.25 0.13
N GLY A 219 -17.36 -14.24 -0.32
CA GLY A 219 -17.65 -12.83 -0.05
C GLY A 219 -17.00 -12.26 1.21
N TYR A 220 -16.07 -12.98 1.85
CA TYR A 220 -15.37 -12.49 3.05
C TYR A 220 -14.28 -11.47 2.77
N VAL A 221 -13.72 -11.42 1.55
CA VAL A 221 -12.61 -10.53 1.20
C VAL A 221 -13.10 -9.34 0.40
N MET A 222 -12.79 -8.15 0.89
CA MET A 222 -12.88 -6.86 0.19
C MET A 222 -11.46 -6.46 -0.21
N TYR A 223 -11.19 -6.40 -1.52
CA TYR A 223 -9.88 -6.04 -2.06
C TYR A 223 -9.85 -4.56 -2.41
N LEU A 224 -8.80 -3.87 -2.00
CA LEU A 224 -8.54 -2.46 -2.32
C LEU A 224 -7.25 -2.33 -3.12
N SER A 225 -7.25 -1.44 -4.11
CA SER A 225 -6.03 -1.05 -4.83
C SER A 225 -6.11 0.38 -5.38
N THR A 226 -5.01 0.86 -5.98
CA THR A 226 -4.88 2.26 -6.41
C THR A 226 -3.85 2.43 -7.52
N PHE A 227 -4.05 3.42 -8.40
CA PHE A 227 -3.05 3.86 -9.37
C PHE A 227 -1.94 4.74 -8.75
N SER A 228 -2.07 5.11 -7.48
CA SER A 228 -1.14 6.03 -6.80
C SER A 228 0.30 5.50 -6.72
N LYS A 229 0.49 4.18 -6.75
CA LYS A 229 1.80 3.53 -6.64
C LYS A 229 2.35 3.06 -7.97
N THR A 230 1.51 2.96 -8.97
CA THR A 230 1.86 2.41 -10.30
C THR A 230 1.91 3.47 -11.40
N VAL A 231 1.23 4.60 -11.21
CA VAL A 231 1.18 5.70 -12.18
C VAL A 231 1.53 7.02 -11.50
N THR A 232 0.60 7.60 -10.77
CA THR A 232 0.81 8.84 -10.00
C THR A 232 -0.25 9.00 -8.91
N SER A 233 0.15 9.52 -7.77
CA SER A 233 -0.78 9.87 -6.69
C SER A 233 -1.73 11.02 -7.07
N GLY A 234 -1.38 11.82 -8.07
CA GLY A 234 -2.18 12.97 -8.53
C GLY A 234 -3.52 12.60 -9.16
N LEU A 235 -3.67 11.42 -9.74
CA LEU A 235 -4.93 10.95 -10.31
C LEU A 235 -6.02 10.70 -9.27
N ARG A 236 -5.65 10.50 -8.02
CA ARG A 236 -6.61 10.20 -6.94
C ARG A 236 -7.63 9.13 -7.32
N THR A 237 -7.20 8.06 -7.95
CA THR A 237 -8.06 6.96 -8.40
C THR A 237 -7.59 5.64 -7.82
N GLY A 238 -8.52 4.89 -7.26
CA GLY A 238 -8.38 3.53 -6.77
C GLY A 238 -9.66 2.75 -7.03
N TRP A 239 -9.72 1.52 -6.55
CA TRP A 239 -10.92 0.70 -6.69
C TRP A 239 -11.05 -0.30 -5.54
N VAL A 240 -12.28 -0.73 -5.31
CA VAL A 240 -12.60 -1.86 -4.44
C VAL A 240 -13.21 -2.98 -5.29
N VAL A 241 -12.83 -4.22 -4.97
CA VAL A 241 -13.48 -5.43 -5.50
C VAL A 241 -14.08 -6.21 -4.37
N ALA A 242 -15.40 -6.36 -4.37
CA ALA A 242 -16.15 -7.02 -3.32
C ALA A 242 -17.42 -7.72 -3.84
N ASP A 243 -18.12 -8.42 -2.95
CA ASP A 243 -19.47 -8.91 -3.25
C ASP A 243 -20.40 -7.76 -3.67
N PRO A 244 -21.31 -7.95 -4.65
CA PRO A 244 -22.22 -6.90 -5.11
C PRO A 244 -23.08 -6.28 -3.99
N HIS A 245 -23.43 -7.04 -2.94
CA HIS A 245 -24.15 -6.47 -1.79
C HIS A 245 -23.28 -5.49 -0.98
N VAL A 246 -21.98 -5.76 -0.87
CA VAL A 246 -21.01 -4.84 -0.27
C VAL A 246 -20.86 -3.60 -1.13
N ILE A 247 -20.67 -3.75 -2.45
CA ILE A 247 -20.59 -2.61 -3.39
C ILE A 247 -21.81 -1.69 -3.26
N ASN A 248 -23.02 -2.25 -3.27
CA ASN A 248 -24.25 -1.48 -3.11
C ASN A 248 -24.30 -0.71 -1.78
N ARG A 249 -23.81 -1.33 -0.69
CA ARG A 249 -23.74 -0.69 0.63
C ARG A 249 -22.75 0.48 0.64
N LEU A 250 -21.55 0.28 0.07
CA LEU A 250 -20.53 1.34 -0.05
C LEU A 250 -21.03 2.48 -0.94
N ALA A 251 -21.68 2.18 -2.08
CA ALA A 251 -22.28 3.18 -2.97
C ALA A 251 -23.36 4.03 -2.28
N ALA A 252 -24.21 3.40 -1.45
CA ALA A 252 -25.21 4.11 -0.68
C ALA A 252 -24.60 5.11 0.31
N LEU A 253 -23.51 4.75 0.98
CA LEU A 253 -22.76 5.65 1.88
C LEU A 253 -22.05 6.74 1.11
N ARG A 254 -21.40 6.40 0.00
CA ARG A 254 -20.68 7.33 -0.84
C ARG A 254 -21.56 8.47 -1.37
N ARG A 255 -22.82 8.16 -1.70
CA ARG A 255 -23.81 9.17 -2.14
C ARG A 255 -23.90 10.37 -1.19
N MET A 256 -23.64 10.15 0.11
CA MET A 256 -23.71 11.19 1.14
C MET A 256 -22.36 11.91 1.36
N VAL A 257 -21.28 11.47 0.69
CA VAL A 257 -19.92 12.01 0.89
C VAL A 257 -19.47 12.84 -0.31
N ASP A 258 -19.19 12.18 -1.45
CA ASP A 258 -18.63 12.82 -2.66
C ASP A 258 -19.34 12.39 -3.94
N GLN A 259 -20.34 11.54 -3.86
CA GLN A 259 -21.13 10.96 -4.94
C GLN A 259 -20.28 10.02 -5.84
N HIS A 260 -19.26 10.51 -6.52
CA HIS A 260 -18.39 9.72 -7.41
C HIS A 260 -16.99 10.29 -7.50
N THR A 261 -16.05 9.48 -7.95
CA THR A 261 -14.68 9.90 -8.29
C THR A 261 -14.71 10.89 -9.47
N SER A 262 -13.77 11.83 -9.51
CA SER A 262 -13.63 12.79 -10.61
C SER A 262 -13.75 12.11 -11.97
N THR A 263 -14.68 12.59 -12.79
CA THR A 263 -14.92 12.05 -14.15
C THR A 263 -13.69 12.20 -15.03
N SER A 264 -12.94 13.30 -14.89
CA SER A 264 -11.68 13.51 -15.61
C SER A 264 -10.64 12.44 -15.26
N SER A 265 -10.46 12.14 -13.97
CA SER A 265 -9.54 11.09 -13.52
C SER A 265 -9.98 9.71 -14.00
N GLN A 266 -11.27 9.42 -13.97
CA GLN A 266 -11.80 8.15 -14.46
C GLN A 266 -11.56 7.97 -15.97
N ARG A 267 -11.75 9.01 -16.79
CA ARG A 267 -11.48 8.98 -18.24
C ARG A 267 -10.00 8.73 -18.53
N ILE A 268 -9.10 9.41 -17.83
CA ILE A 268 -7.66 9.19 -17.97
C ILE A 268 -7.29 7.74 -17.59
N CYS A 269 -7.83 7.23 -16.48
CA CYS A 269 -7.59 5.84 -16.07
C CYS A 269 -8.17 4.82 -17.06
N LEU A 270 -9.31 5.12 -17.69
CA LEU A 270 -9.89 4.31 -18.74
C LEU A 270 -8.92 4.17 -19.94
N GLU A 271 -8.38 5.31 -20.42
CA GLU A 271 -7.42 5.30 -21.54
C GLU A 271 -6.09 4.62 -21.15
N LEU A 272 -5.64 4.74 -19.90
CA LEU A 272 -4.46 4.02 -19.40
C LEU A 272 -4.61 2.50 -19.44
N LEU A 273 -5.82 2.00 -19.17
CA LEU A 273 -6.08 0.54 -19.18
C LEU A 273 -6.30 -0.02 -20.58
N LYS A 274 -6.73 0.79 -21.53
CA LYS A 274 -6.94 0.35 -22.92
C LYS A 274 -5.61 -0.11 -23.54
N GLU A 275 -5.68 -1.07 -24.45
CA GLU A 275 -4.57 -1.54 -25.29
C GLU A 275 -3.31 -1.99 -24.53
N GLY A 276 -3.42 -2.29 -23.24
CA GLY A 276 -2.30 -2.77 -22.42
C GLY A 276 -1.24 -1.70 -22.12
N ARG A 277 -1.53 -0.40 -22.28
CA ARG A 277 -0.59 0.73 -22.06
C ARG A 277 -0.02 0.71 -20.65
N ILE A 278 -0.87 0.46 -19.64
CA ILE A 278 -0.40 0.34 -18.27
C ILE A 278 0.56 -0.85 -18.07
N ALA A 279 0.32 -1.97 -18.76
CA ALA A 279 1.20 -3.13 -18.64
C ALA A 279 2.59 -2.87 -19.24
N GLU A 280 2.68 -2.08 -20.30
CA GLU A 280 3.95 -1.64 -20.86
C GLU A 280 4.71 -0.72 -19.91
N HIS A 281 4.04 0.28 -19.36
CA HIS A 281 4.61 1.17 -18.35
C HIS A 281 5.11 0.40 -17.13
N LEU A 282 4.31 -0.53 -16.59
CA LEU A 282 4.68 -1.35 -15.43
C LEU A 282 5.94 -2.19 -15.67
N ARG A 283 6.15 -2.73 -16.89
CA ARG A 283 7.39 -3.47 -17.19
C ARG A 283 8.65 -2.62 -17.03
N GLY A 284 8.59 -1.36 -17.48
CA GLY A 284 9.69 -0.38 -17.30
C GLY A 284 9.90 -0.03 -15.83
N LEU A 285 8.82 0.25 -15.13
CA LEU A 285 8.82 0.67 -13.73
C LEU A 285 9.37 -0.45 -12.82
N ILE A 286 8.91 -1.69 -13.00
CA ILE A 286 9.38 -2.88 -12.26
C ILE A 286 10.90 -3.05 -12.42
N LYS A 287 11.42 -2.90 -13.65
CA LYS A 287 12.87 -2.99 -13.89
C LYS A 287 13.64 -1.91 -13.12
N THR A 288 13.17 -0.67 -13.16
CA THR A 288 13.79 0.46 -12.45
C THR A 288 13.78 0.25 -10.94
N TYR A 289 12.65 -0.17 -10.38
CA TYR A 289 12.52 -0.36 -8.94
C TYR A 289 13.31 -1.58 -8.44
N ARG A 290 13.41 -2.63 -9.24
CA ARG A 290 14.29 -3.76 -8.93
C ARG A 290 15.74 -3.32 -8.82
N ILE A 291 16.25 -2.50 -9.75
CA ILE A 291 17.61 -1.97 -9.71
C ILE A 291 17.84 -1.13 -8.45
N ARG A 292 16.88 -0.27 -8.08
CA ARG A 292 16.98 0.56 -6.87
C ARG A 292 16.94 -0.29 -5.59
N ARG A 293 16.08 -1.32 -5.54
CA ARG A 293 16.06 -2.28 -4.44
C ARG A 293 17.41 -2.96 -4.28
N ASP A 294 17.96 -3.51 -5.37
CA ASP A 294 19.22 -4.25 -5.36
C ASP A 294 20.37 -3.32 -4.93
N ALA A 295 20.38 -2.06 -5.38
CA ALA A 295 21.34 -1.05 -4.93
C ALA A 295 21.20 -0.75 -3.43
N ALA A 296 19.97 -0.64 -2.91
CA ALA A 296 19.74 -0.39 -1.50
C ALA A 296 20.19 -1.56 -0.62
N ILE A 297 19.91 -2.80 -1.04
CA ILE A 297 20.38 -4.00 -0.32
C ILE A 297 21.91 -4.06 -0.33
N ALA A 298 22.56 -3.87 -1.47
CA ALA A 298 24.02 -3.86 -1.57
C ALA A 298 24.67 -2.76 -0.71
N ALA A 299 24.01 -1.61 -0.57
CA ALA A 299 24.49 -0.53 0.31
C ALA A 299 24.30 -0.89 1.79
N LEU A 300 23.20 -1.51 2.18
CA LEU A 300 23.00 -2.04 3.53
C LEU A 300 24.05 -3.10 3.89
N GLU A 301 24.30 -4.06 3.01
CA GLU A 301 25.36 -5.09 3.18
C GLU A 301 26.77 -4.48 3.37
N ARG A 302 27.01 -3.30 2.80
CA ARG A 302 28.32 -2.64 2.86
C ARG A 302 28.51 -1.77 4.08
N TYR A 303 27.45 -1.09 4.53
CA TYR A 303 27.57 -0.01 5.50
C TYR A 303 26.85 -0.26 6.83
N ALA A 304 25.89 -1.19 6.89
CA ALA A 304 25.21 -1.48 8.13
C ALA A 304 26.10 -2.27 9.10
N PRO A 305 26.05 -2.01 10.41
CA PRO A 305 26.66 -2.85 11.44
C PRO A 305 26.14 -4.30 11.41
N ASP A 306 26.94 -5.25 11.92
CA ASP A 306 26.61 -6.68 11.91
C ASP A 306 25.31 -7.03 12.66
N GLU A 307 24.91 -6.21 13.62
CA GLU A 307 23.70 -6.39 14.43
C GLU A 307 22.42 -5.82 13.77
N VAL A 308 22.54 -5.19 12.60
CA VAL A 308 21.42 -4.64 11.84
C VAL A 308 20.88 -5.69 10.88
N TYR A 309 19.57 -5.90 10.91
CA TYR A 309 18.89 -6.83 10.00
C TYR A 309 17.90 -6.06 9.13
N TRP A 310 17.56 -6.60 7.95
CA TRP A 310 16.58 -5.98 7.05
C TRP A 310 15.83 -7.01 6.23
N THR A 311 14.64 -6.61 5.79
CA THR A 311 13.86 -7.41 4.83
C THR A 311 14.38 -7.24 3.41
N VAL A 312 14.27 -8.30 2.60
CA VAL A 312 14.56 -8.26 1.15
C VAL A 312 13.25 -8.41 0.40
N PRO A 313 12.57 -7.30 0.01
CA PRO A 313 11.25 -7.36 -0.58
C PRO A 313 11.29 -7.90 -2.02
N ALA A 314 10.36 -8.80 -2.36
CA ALA A 314 10.15 -9.29 -3.73
C ALA A 314 9.36 -8.33 -4.63
N GLY A 315 8.95 -7.19 -4.09
CA GLY A 315 8.17 -6.15 -4.77
C GLY A 315 7.89 -4.95 -3.86
N GLY A 316 7.03 -4.05 -4.30
CA GLY A 316 6.63 -2.90 -3.50
C GLY A 316 7.69 -1.80 -3.38
N TYR A 317 7.73 -1.10 -2.25
CA TYR A 317 8.50 0.13 -2.08
C TYR A 317 9.50 0.11 -0.92
N TYR A 318 9.37 -0.84 0.03
CA TYR A 318 9.92 -0.65 1.36
C TYR A 318 10.87 -1.76 1.77
N ILE A 319 11.95 -1.33 2.45
CA ILE A 319 12.83 -2.18 3.25
C ILE A 319 12.57 -1.80 4.72
N TRP A 320 12.40 -2.82 5.56
CA TRP A 320 12.24 -2.69 6.99
C TRP A 320 13.54 -3.09 7.66
N VAL A 321 14.14 -2.15 8.38
CA VAL A 321 15.45 -2.33 9.00
C VAL A 321 15.28 -2.41 10.50
N SER A 322 15.77 -3.48 11.12
CA SER A 322 15.83 -3.67 12.57
C SER A 322 17.14 -3.12 13.10
N LEU A 323 17.06 -2.26 14.10
CA LEU A 323 18.20 -1.62 14.74
C LEU A 323 18.79 -2.50 15.86
N PRO A 324 20.06 -2.30 16.23
CA PRO A 324 20.68 -2.98 17.38
C PRO A 324 19.94 -2.66 18.68
N ASP A 325 20.07 -3.55 19.66
CA ASP A 325 19.48 -3.36 21.00
C ASP A 325 19.96 -2.04 21.64
N GLY A 326 19.00 -1.24 22.09
CA GLY A 326 19.24 0.05 22.74
C GLY A 326 19.40 1.25 21.78
N VAL A 327 19.48 1.02 20.47
CA VAL A 327 19.45 2.10 19.47
C VAL A 327 18.01 2.47 19.12
N ARG A 328 17.67 3.76 19.26
CA ARG A 328 16.31 4.23 19.04
C ARG A 328 16.15 4.84 17.64
N SER A 329 15.10 4.46 16.93
CA SER A 329 14.84 4.92 15.56
C SER A 329 14.70 6.44 15.44
N LEU A 330 14.17 7.11 16.47
CA LEU A 330 14.04 8.58 16.48
C LEU A 330 15.39 9.28 16.66
N ASP A 331 16.30 8.73 17.46
CA ASP A 331 17.64 9.30 17.68
C ASP A 331 18.48 9.16 16.38
N VAL A 332 18.39 8.01 15.71
CA VAL A 332 19.00 7.80 14.38
C VAL A 332 18.44 8.80 13.37
N LEU A 333 17.11 9.00 13.35
CA LEU A 333 16.45 9.95 12.43
C LEU A 333 16.95 11.39 12.66
N GLU A 334 17.04 11.85 13.90
CA GLU A 334 17.51 13.21 14.23
C GLU A 334 18.94 13.44 13.74
N SER A 335 19.81 12.47 13.98
CA SER A 335 21.21 12.53 13.52
C SER A 335 21.32 12.51 11.99
N CYS A 336 20.59 11.62 11.30
CA CYS A 336 20.58 11.53 9.84
C CYS A 336 20.03 12.80 9.18
N ARG A 337 19.00 13.44 9.78
CA ARG A 337 18.44 14.70 9.29
C ARG A 337 19.46 15.82 9.27
N SER A 338 20.30 15.91 10.29
CA SER A 338 21.37 16.90 10.34
C SER A 338 22.38 16.75 9.20
N GLN A 339 22.42 15.55 8.57
CA GLN A 339 23.27 15.18 7.44
C GLN A 339 22.51 15.14 6.10
N GLY A 340 21.26 15.61 6.07
CA GLY A 340 20.46 15.69 4.84
C GLY A 340 19.79 14.36 4.41
N VAL A 341 19.57 13.42 5.34
CA VAL A 341 18.89 12.14 5.07
C VAL A 341 17.66 12.00 5.95
N THR A 342 16.55 11.52 5.37
CA THR A 342 15.30 11.26 6.13
C THR A 342 14.71 9.89 5.80
N PHE A 343 14.04 9.30 6.80
CA PHE A 343 13.31 8.02 6.70
C PHE A 343 12.14 8.01 7.69
N MET A 344 11.35 6.93 7.74
CA MET A 344 10.25 6.81 8.70
C MET A 344 10.62 5.90 9.86
N PRO A 345 10.46 6.37 11.12
CA PRO A 345 10.65 5.53 12.31
C PRO A 345 9.52 4.51 12.46
N GLY A 346 9.83 3.37 13.08
CA GLY A 346 8.90 2.24 13.27
C GLY A 346 7.65 2.59 14.05
N SER A 347 7.78 3.43 15.06
CA SER A 347 6.66 3.86 15.93
C SER A 347 5.47 4.47 15.19
N VAL A 348 5.68 5.04 14.00
CA VAL A 348 4.60 5.59 13.17
C VAL A 348 3.64 4.50 12.67
N PHE A 349 4.14 3.29 12.48
CA PHE A 349 3.38 2.17 11.91
C PHE A 349 2.84 1.22 12.97
N ASP A 350 3.39 1.28 14.17
CA ASP A 350 3.04 0.39 15.27
C ASP A 350 1.67 0.74 15.87
N VAL A 351 0.86 -0.28 16.13
CA VAL A 351 -0.50 -0.11 16.71
C VAL A 351 -0.45 0.61 18.04
N ASP A 352 0.55 0.30 18.87
CA ASP A 352 0.74 0.83 20.21
C ASP A 352 1.68 2.07 20.23
N GLU A 353 2.24 2.45 19.08
CA GLU A 353 3.21 3.55 18.90
C GLU A 353 4.51 3.39 19.73
N MET A 354 4.86 2.13 20.04
CA MET A 354 5.97 1.77 20.93
C MET A 354 7.22 1.23 20.22
N ASP A 355 7.14 0.95 18.91
CA ASP A 355 8.25 0.39 18.14
C ASP A 355 9.34 1.43 17.89
N ASP A 356 10.36 1.41 18.72
CA ASP A 356 11.56 2.27 18.63
C ASP A 356 12.74 1.57 17.93
N SER A 357 12.60 0.28 17.59
CA SER A 357 13.68 -0.60 17.15
C SER A 357 13.76 -0.79 15.64
N HIS A 358 12.88 -0.11 14.88
CA HIS A 358 12.83 -0.28 13.44
C HIS A 358 12.77 1.05 12.70
N ILE A 359 13.25 1.02 11.44
CA ILE A 359 13.07 2.11 10.47
C ILE A 359 12.56 1.57 9.14
N ARG A 360 11.74 2.37 8.44
CA ARG A 360 11.27 2.06 7.09
C ARG A 360 12.01 2.91 6.07
N LEU A 361 12.64 2.26 5.08
CA LEU A 361 13.28 2.91 3.95
C LEU A 361 12.43 2.73 2.69
N ASN A 362 12.04 3.83 2.04
CA ASN A 362 11.48 3.81 0.70
C ASN A 362 12.61 3.87 -0.33
N PHE A 363 12.92 2.75 -0.99
CA PHE A 363 14.01 2.67 -1.96
C PHE A 363 13.64 3.16 -3.37
N VAL A 364 12.36 3.45 -3.63
CA VAL A 364 11.93 3.94 -4.96
C VAL A 364 11.94 5.46 -5.06
N ARG A 365 11.90 6.17 -3.93
CA ARG A 365 11.80 7.63 -3.87
C ARG A 365 13.11 8.36 -4.22
N PRO A 366 14.27 8.00 -3.62
CA PRO A 366 15.54 8.65 -3.95
C PRO A 366 16.02 8.28 -5.35
N ASP A 367 16.88 9.13 -5.92
CA ASP A 367 17.58 8.79 -7.14
C ASP A 367 18.60 7.68 -6.88
N ALA A 368 18.92 6.89 -7.91
CA ALA A 368 19.82 5.75 -7.76
C ALA A 368 21.21 6.15 -7.23
N ALA A 369 21.68 7.35 -7.58
CA ALA A 369 22.96 7.89 -7.09
C ALA A 369 22.93 8.24 -5.59
N ASP A 370 21.75 8.61 -5.07
CA ASP A 370 21.56 9.03 -3.68
C ASP A 370 21.37 7.84 -2.72
N ILE A 371 20.97 6.69 -3.23
CA ILE A 371 20.71 5.48 -2.43
C ILE A 371 21.98 5.07 -1.65
N ASP A 372 23.12 4.93 -2.33
CA ASP A 372 24.38 4.51 -1.69
C ASP A 372 24.82 5.55 -0.63
N THR A 373 24.78 6.83 -0.98
CA THR A 373 25.12 7.93 -0.06
C THR A 373 24.23 7.96 1.17
N GLY A 374 22.91 7.88 0.97
CA GLY A 374 21.96 7.97 2.07
C GLY A 374 22.04 6.77 3.00
N ILE A 375 22.17 5.56 2.47
CA ILE A 375 22.30 4.34 3.28
C ILE A 375 23.65 4.31 4.01
N ARG A 376 24.73 4.81 3.40
CA ARG A 376 26.03 4.97 4.08
C ARG A 376 25.90 5.87 5.30
N ILE A 377 25.25 7.03 5.16
CA ILE A 377 25.00 7.95 6.29
C ILE A 377 24.18 7.27 7.40
N ILE A 378 23.15 6.52 7.05
CA ILE A 378 22.33 5.78 8.01
C ILE A 378 23.19 4.73 8.74
N GLY A 379 23.93 3.90 8.02
CA GLY A 379 24.79 2.85 8.60
C GLY A 379 25.88 3.42 9.51
N GLU A 380 26.60 4.45 9.06
CA GLU A 380 27.62 5.15 9.86
C GLU A 380 27.02 5.79 11.12
N THR A 381 25.80 6.32 11.03
CA THR A 381 25.09 6.90 12.18
C THR A 381 24.72 5.83 13.21
N ILE A 382 24.18 4.69 12.76
CA ILE A 382 23.85 3.56 13.66
C ILE A 382 25.12 3.03 14.36
N ALA A 383 26.23 2.90 13.62
CA ALA A 383 27.50 2.41 14.17
C ALA A 383 28.13 3.32 15.25
N GLN A 384 27.66 4.58 15.38
CA GLN A 384 28.16 5.56 16.35
C GLN A 384 27.28 5.63 17.61
N MET A 385 26.14 4.95 17.65
CA MET A 385 25.19 4.92 18.76
C MET A 385 25.35 3.67 19.62
#